data_5fe1ba5fc29fc19edbe2aa6c9b201e16
#
_entry.id   5fe1ba5fc29fc19edbe2aa6c9b201e16
#
_cell.length_a   1.000
_cell.length_b   1.000
_cell.length_c   1.000
_cell.angle_alpha   90.00
_cell.angle_beta   90.00
_cell.angle_gamma   90.00
#
_symmetry.space_group_name_H-M   'P 1'
#
loop_
_entity.id
_entity.type
_entity.pdbx_description
1 polymer ?
#
loop_
_entity_poly.entity_id
_entity_poly.type
_entity_poly.pdbx_seq_one_letter_code
_entity_poly.pdbx_strand_id
1 'polypeptide(L)'
;MNLTPEEYVNQLFQEDELLLKVKEAIRANGMPEVSVAAAYGRLLTFLARTSKAQAVLEIGVLGGYSGICLARGMSDEGTLTSLELKEEYAAMARGHLEEAGFGSQVEYRIGPAADSLEQLAKEERTFDFFFIDADKENYPVYLDYAIRLARPGAVIVGDNCFLRGRTINPDKQGPAVLAMRRFNEQMASDPRLVTTMLPDYDGLALAWVK
;
A
#
# COMPACT_ATOMS: atom_id res chain seq x y z
N MET A 1 -10.50 -26.08 19.36
CA MET A 1 -9.47 -25.02 19.38
C MET A 1 -10.21 -23.69 19.35
N ASN A 2 -9.81 -22.72 20.16
CA ASN A 2 -10.40 -21.40 20.10
C ASN A 2 -9.73 -20.65 18.95
N LEU A 3 -10.52 -20.03 18.08
CA LEU A 3 -10.04 -19.18 16.98
C LEU A 3 -9.38 -17.92 17.57
N THR A 4 -8.34 -17.42 16.90
CA THR A 4 -7.87 -16.04 17.13
C THR A 4 -8.89 -15.05 16.56
N PRO A 5 -8.87 -13.77 16.97
CA PRO A 5 -9.71 -12.74 16.36
C PRO A 5 -9.51 -12.64 14.83
N GLU A 6 -8.24 -12.75 14.35
CA GLU A 6 -7.92 -12.72 12.93
C GLU A 6 -8.51 -13.91 12.17
N GLU A 7 -8.38 -15.14 12.72
CA GLU A 7 -8.97 -16.34 12.14
C GLU A 7 -10.50 -16.23 12.05
N TYR A 8 -11.14 -15.71 13.10
CA TYR A 8 -12.58 -15.48 13.10
C TYR A 8 -12.99 -14.47 12.02
N VAL A 9 -12.31 -13.33 11.93
CA VAL A 9 -12.59 -12.30 10.90
C VAL A 9 -12.39 -12.87 9.49
N ASN A 10 -11.31 -13.62 9.26
CA ASN A 10 -11.03 -14.20 7.95
C ASN A 10 -12.03 -15.29 7.54
N GLN A 11 -12.64 -16.01 8.50
CA GLN A 11 -13.74 -16.93 8.20
C GLN A 11 -15.04 -16.21 7.83
N LEU A 12 -15.32 -15.04 8.44
CA LEU A 12 -16.50 -14.24 8.11
C LEU A 12 -16.37 -13.50 6.77
N PHE A 13 -15.19 -13.02 6.47
CA PHE A 13 -14.91 -12.18 5.31
C PHE A 13 -13.87 -12.87 4.42
N GLN A 14 -14.30 -13.90 3.71
CA GLN A 14 -13.43 -14.65 2.81
C GLN A 14 -12.99 -13.81 1.62
N GLU A 15 -11.79 -14.11 1.13
CA GLU A 15 -11.29 -13.55 -0.13
C GLU A 15 -12.07 -14.17 -1.31
N ASP A 16 -12.31 -13.37 -2.33
CA ASP A 16 -12.93 -13.86 -3.54
C ASP A 16 -11.93 -14.63 -4.43
N GLU A 17 -12.46 -15.34 -5.43
CA GLU A 17 -11.69 -16.21 -6.32
C GLU A 17 -10.55 -15.46 -7.04
N LEU A 18 -10.76 -14.20 -7.42
CA LEU A 18 -9.74 -13.40 -8.11
C LEU A 18 -8.56 -13.07 -7.19
N LEU A 19 -8.81 -12.65 -5.96
CA LEU A 19 -7.75 -12.36 -4.99
C LEU A 19 -6.97 -13.63 -4.61
N LEU A 20 -7.65 -14.78 -4.50
CA LEU A 20 -7.01 -16.09 -4.30
C LEU A 20 -6.13 -16.47 -5.49
N LYS A 21 -6.62 -16.25 -6.72
CA LYS A 21 -5.87 -16.49 -7.95
C LYS A 21 -4.60 -15.64 -8.02
N VAL A 22 -4.65 -14.36 -7.61
CA VAL A 22 -3.45 -13.50 -7.51
C VAL A 22 -2.41 -14.12 -6.60
N LYS A 23 -2.80 -14.60 -5.42
CA LYS A 23 -1.87 -15.25 -4.46
C LYS A 23 -1.29 -16.54 -5.05
N GLU A 24 -2.09 -17.35 -5.73
CA GLU A 24 -1.61 -18.55 -6.41
C GLU A 24 -0.61 -18.22 -7.52
N ALA A 25 -0.87 -17.20 -8.32
CA ALA A 25 0.03 -16.76 -9.38
C ALA A 25 1.37 -16.26 -8.82
N ILE A 26 1.35 -15.49 -7.73
CA ILE A 26 2.55 -15.06 -7.00
C ILE A 26 3.39 -16.27 -6.58
N ARG A 27 2.76 -17.28 -5.95
CA ARG A 27 3.43 -18.50 -5.50
C ARG A 27 3.97 -19.33 -6.68
N ALA A 28 3.16 -19.53 -7.71
CA ALA A 28 3.52 -20.34 -8.88
C ALA A 28 4.71 -19.76 -9.66
N ASN A 29 4.91 -18.44 -9.61
CA ASN A 29 6.03 -17.75 -10.26
C ASN A 29 7.22 -17.51 -9.32
N GLY A 30 7.24 -18.10 -8.12
CA GLY A 30 8.34 -17.99 -7.16
C GLY A 30 8.54 -16.57 -6.63
N MET A 31 7.51 -15.72 -6.69
CA MET A 31 7.54 -14.38 -6.13
C MET A 31 7.39 -14.43 -4.60
N PRO A 32 7.83 -13.41 -3.86
CA PRO A 32 7.63 -13.35 -2.42
C PRO A 32 6.14 -13.41 -2.03
N GLU A 33 5.79 -14.27 -1.08
CA GLU A 33 4.40 -14.35 -0.56
C GLU A 33 4.19 -13.29 0.54
N VAL A 34 4.18 -12.03 0.15
CA VAL A 34 4.09 -10.86 1.04
C VAL A 34 2.93 -9.92 0.69
N SER A 35 1.90 -10.45 0.03
CA SER A 35 0.68 -9.66 -0.22
C SER A 35 0.09 -9.15 1.10
N VAL A 36 -0.50 -7.96 1.05
CA VAL A 36 -1.18 -7.36 2.20
C VAL A 36 -2.22 -8.33 2.80
N ALA A 37 -2.38 -8.33 4.12
CA ALA A 37 -3.35 -9.18 4.79
C ALA A 37 -4.78 -8.94 4.25
N ALA A 38 -5.58 -10.00 4.12
CA ALA A 38 -6.92 -9.90 3.53
C ALA A 38 -7.81 -8.86 4.23
N ALA A 39 -7.71 -8.75 5.56
CA ALA A 39 -8.43 -7.72 6.31
C ALA A 39 -7.98 -6.30 5.95
N TYR A 40 -6.69 -6.09 5.75
CA TYR A 40 -6.16 -4.80 5.31
C TYR A 40 -6.48 -4.52 3.84
N GLY A 41 -6.50 -5.52 2.96
CA GLY A 41 -7.00 -5.36 1.59
C GLY A 41 -8.44 -4.83 1.57
N ARG A 42 -9.32 -5.40 2.40
CA ARG A 42 -10.70 -4.88 2.58
C ARG A 42 -10.73 -3.48 3.16
N LEU A 43 -9.84 -3.18 4.13
CA LEU A 43 -9.73 -1.85 4.71
C LEU A 43 -9.26 -0.82 3.67
N LEU A 44 -8.31 -1.16 2.79
CA LEU A 44 -7.91 -0.30 1.67
C LEU A 44 -9.10 0.04 0.77
N THR A 45 -9.90 -0.98 0.38
CA THR A 45 -11.14 -0.77 -0.39
C THR A 45 -12.11 0.16 0.34
N PHE A 46 -12.31 -0.06 1.64
CA PHE A 46 -13.21 0.75 2.47
C PHE A 46 -12.72 2.19 2.59
N LEU A 47 -11.43 2.41 2.86
CA LEU A 47 -10.83 3.75 2.98
C LEU A 47 -10.87 4.51 1.64
N ALA A 48 -10.48 3.88 0.53
CA ALA A 48 -10.55 4.47 -0.79
C ALA A 48 -11.99 4.87 -1.16
N ARG A 49 -12.98 4.03 -0.83
CA ARG A 49 -14.40 4.31 -1.07
C ARG A 49 -14.91 5.46 -0.21
N THR A 50 -14.60 5.47 1.08
CA THR A 50 -15.08 6.50 2.02
C THR A 50 -14.43 7.86 1.80
N SER A 51 -13.16 7.90 1.37
CA SER A 51 -12.47 9.12 0.96
C SER A 51 -12.86 9.58 -0.45
N LYS A 52 -13.64 8.78 -1.21
CA LYS A 52 -14.00 9.04 -2.61
C LYS A 52 -12.77 9.21 -3.49
N ALA A 53 -11.77 8.36 -3.28
CA ALA A 53 -10.49 8.44 -3.96
C ALA A 53 -10.65 8.45 -5.49
N GLN A 54 -9.99 9.43 -6.15
CA GLN A 54 -9.98 9.60 -7.61
C GLN A 54 -8.59 9.48 -8.20
N ALA A 55 -7.56 9.87 -7.46
CA ALA A 55 -6.17 9.77 -7.89
C ALA A 55 -5.39 9.04 -6.80
N VAL A 56 -5.16 7.74 -7.01
CA VAL A 56 -4.50 6.84 -6.06
C VAL A 56 -3.07 6.60 -6.49
N LEU A 57 -2.13 6.65 -5.54
CA LEU A 57 -0.73 6.26 -5.73
C LEU A 57 -0.41 5.05 -4.88
N GLU A 58 0.06 3.98 -5.51
CA GLU A 58 0.55 2.76 -4.87
C GLU A 58 2.06 2.64 -5.05
N ILE A 59 2.79 2.38 -3.97
CA ILE A 59 4.23 2.16 -3.98
C ILE A 59 4.53 0.73 -3.54
N GLY A 60 4.92 -0.12 -4.51
CA GLY A 60 5.03 -1.57 -4.37
C GLY A 60 3.78 -2.28 -4.83
N VAL A 61 3.90 -3.10 -5.88
CA VAL A 61 2.76 -3.69 -6.61
C VAL A 61 2.71 -5.21 -6.45
N LEU A 62 3.89 -5.85 -6.53
CA LEU A 62 4.01 -7.30 -6.56
C LEU A 62 3.10 -7.92 -7.64
N GLY A 63 2.14 -8.76 -7.26
CA GLY A 63 1.17 -9.38 -8.18
C GLY A 63 -0.15 -8.62 -8.35
N GLY A 64 -0.31 -7.41 -7.77
CA GLY A 64 -1.49 -6.56 -7.95
C GLY A 64 -2.63 -6.80 -6.96
N TYR A 65 -2.41 -7.53 -5.87
CA TYR A 65 -3.44 -7.79 -4.85
C TYR A 65 -3.99 -6.48 -4.23
N SER A 66 -3.11 -5.63 -3.72
CA SER A 66 -3.46 -4.32 -3.16
C SER A 66 -4.03 -3.38 -4.22
N GLY A 67 -3.47 -3.40 -5.43
CA GLY A 67 -3.99 -2.65 -6.57
C GLY A 67 -5.45 -2.95 -6.89
N ILE A 68 -5.86 -4.24 -6.87
CA ILE A 68 -7.28 -4.64 -7.04
C ILE A 68 -8.12 -4.10 -5.88
N CYS A 69 -7.64 -4.21 -4.64
CA CYS A 69 -8.37 -3.70 -3.48
C CYS A 69 -8.58 -2.18 -3.55
N LEU A 70 -7.56 -1.43 -3.95
CA LEU A 70 -7.61 0.02 -4.15
C LEU A 70 -8.57 0.38 -5.29
N ALA A 71 -8.43 -0.27 -6.45
CA ALA A 71 -9.27 -0.03 -7.62
C ALA A 71 -10.76 -0.24 -7.33
N ARG A 72 -11.10 -1.28 -6.58
CA ARG A 72 -12.49 -1.54 -6.11
C ARG A 72 -13.04 -0.44 -5.20
N GLY A 73 -12.16 0.28 -4.52
CA GLY A 73 -12.52 1.39 -3.63
C GLY A 73 -12.61 2.74 -4.32
N MET A 74 -11.88 2.96 -5.41
CA MET A 74 -11.87 4.22 -6.18
C MET A 74 -13.26 4.59 -6.71
N SER A 75 -13.42 5.84 -7.11
CA SER A 75 -14.54 6.28 -7.94
C SER A 75 -14.47 5.66 -9.34
N ASP A 76 -15.60 5.61 -10.05
CA ASP A 76 -15.69 4.94 -11.37
C ASP A 76 -14.75 5.56 -12.42
N GLU A 77 -14.42 6.85 -12.30
CA GLU A 77 -13.46 7.55 -13.16
C GLU A 77 -12.07 7.70 -12.50
N GLY A 78 -11.85 7.01 -11.37
CA GLY A 78 -10.58 7.07 -10.63
C GLY A 78 -9.43 6.46 -11.41
N THR A 79 -8.22 6.90 -11.08
CA THR A 79 -6.97 6.39 -11.65
C THR A 79 -6.04 5.91 -10.56
N LEU A 80 -5.39 4.77 -10.79
CA LEU A 80 -4.36 4.19 -9.94
C LEU A 80 -3.01 4.31 -10.63
N THR A 81 -2.07 5.04 -10.03
CA THR A 81 -0.67 5.05 -10.46
C THR A 81 0.11 4.10 -9.55
N SER A 82 0.67 3.04 -10.11
CA SER A 82 1.36 1.98 -9.38
C SER A 82 2.85 1.99 -9.71
N LEU A 83 3.70 2.14 -8.67
CA LEU A 83 5.16 2.16 -8.79
C LEU A 83 5.72 0.78 -8.46
N GLU A 84 6.44 0.16 -9.41
CA GLU A 84 7.02 -1.16 -9.23
C GLU A 84 8.47 -1.19 -9.75
N LEU A 85 9.36 -1.82 -8.99
CA LEU A 85 10.77 -1.93 -9.38
C LEU A 85 10.97 -2.88 -10.57
N LYS A 86 10.18 -3.95 -10.65
CA LYS A 86 10.38 -5.06 -11.57
C LYS A 86 9.29 -5.10 -12.63
N GLU A 87 9.68 -5.04 -13.90
CA GLU A 87 8.76 -5.13 -15.04
C GLU A 87 7.91 -6.40 -15.02
N GLU A 88 8.51 -7.55 -14.65
CA GLU A 88 7.78 -8.83 -14.62
C GLU A 88 6.67 -8.84 -13.55
N TYR A 89 6.84 -8.13 -12.43
CA TYR A 89 5.81 -8.00 -11.40
C TYR A 89 4.68 -7.09 -11.86
N ALA A 90 5.03 -5.95 -12.46
CA ALA A 90 4.06 -5.03 -13.04
C ALA A 90 3.26 -5.68 -14.19
N ALA A 91 3.90 -6.49 -15.02
CA ALA A 91 3.22 -7.21 -16.10
C ALA A 91 2.20 -8.22 -15.56
N MET A 92 2.54 -8.96 -14.49
CA MET A 92 1.60 -9.86 -13.82
C MET A 92 0.44 -9.08 -13.20
N ALA A 93 0.73 -8.01 -12.46
CA ALA A 93 -0.30 -7.17 -11.84
C ALA A 93 -1.25 -6.57 -12.89
N ARG A 94 -0.72 -6.12 -14.02
CA ARG A 94 -1.53 -5.60 -15.14
C ARG A 94 -2.55 -6.63 -15.62
N GLY A 95 -2.13 -7.88 -15.83
CA GLY A 95 -3.05 -8.95 -16.24
C GLY A 95 -4.17 -9.18 -15.21
N HIS A 96 -3.84 -9.15 -13.92
CA HIS A 96 -4.83 -9.31 -12.86
C HIS A 96 -5.79 -8.10 -12.75
N LEU A 97 -5.28 -6.87 -12.93
CA LEU A 97 -6.13 -5.66 -12.95
C LEU A 97 -7.03 -5.62 -14.19
N GLU A 98 -6.56 -6.09 -15.35
CA GLU A 98 -7.38 -6.26 -16.56
C GLU A 98 -8.49 -7.29 -16.33
N GLU A 99 -8.17 -8.44 -15.74
CA GLU A 99 -9.16 -9.46 -15.37
C GLU A 99 -10.18 -8.95 -14.34
N ALA A 100 -9.73 -8.09 -13.42
CA ALA A 100 -10.60 -7.42 -12.46
C ALA A 100 -11.51 -6.32 -13.07
N GLY A 101 -11.31 -5.96 -14.35
CA GLY A 101 -12.06 -4.92 -15.04
C GLY A 101 -11.49 -3.50 -14.86
N PHE A 102 -10.31 -3.34 -14.29
CA PHE A 102 -9.68 -2.04 -13.99
C PHE A 102 -8.49 -1.70 -14.89
N GLY A 103 -8.18 -2.49 -15.91
CA GLY A 103 -6.98 -2.33 -16.74
C GLY A 103 -6.81 -0.93 -17.34
N SER A 104 -7.89 -0.27 -17.75
CA SER A 104 -7.86 1.10 -18.29
C SER A 104 -7.65 2.20 -17.25
N GLN A 105 -7.77 1.89 -15.97
CA GLN A 105 -7.66 2.86 -14.87
C GLN A 105 -6.29 2.84 -14.20
N VAL A 106 -5.37 1.95 -14.64
CA VAL A 106 -4.07 1.76 -13.97
C VAL A 106 -2.91 2.16 -14.87
N GLU A 107 -2.07 3.05 -14.37
CA GLU A 107 -0.78 3.43 -14.94
C GLU A 107 0.34 2.80 -14.12
N TYR A 108 1.31 2.16 -14.79
CA TYR A 108 2.49 1.59 -14.12
C TYR A 108 3.73 2.43 -14.43
N ARG A 109 4.52 2.75 -13.40
CA ARG A 109 5.84 3.36 -13.49
C ARG A 109 6.87 2.33 -13.02
N ILE A 110 7.78 1.95 -13.92
CA ILE A 110 8.76 0.88 -13.67
C ILE A 110 10.11 1.49 -13.31
N GLY A 111 10.72 0.94 -12.26
CA GLY A 111 12.02 1.36 -11.75
C GLY A 111 11.99 1.75 -10.27
N PRO A 112 13.08 2.35 -9.74
CA PRO A 112 13.14 2.78 -8.36
C PRO A 112 12.00 3.76 -8.04
N ALA A 113 11.25 3.48 -6.97
CA ALA A 113 10.07 4.29 -6.64
C ALA A 113 10.43 5.77 -6.36
N ALA A 114 11.62 6.02 -5.78
CA ALA A 114 12.09 7.39 -5.54
C ALA A 114 12.24 8.20 -6.84
N ASP A 115 12.74 7.58 -7.92
CA ASP A 115 12.89 8.23 -9.23
C ASP A 115 11.52 8.53 -9.84
N SER A 116 10.59 7.58 -9.75
CA SER A 116 9.21 7.75 -10.20
C SER A 116 8.49 8.86 -9.43
N LEU A 117 8.69 8.94 -8.11
CA LEU A 117 8.11 9.99 -7.25
C LEU A 117 8.69 11.37 -7.60
N GLU A 118 10.00 11.45 -7.85
CA GLU A 118 10.64 12.70 -8.31
C GLU A 118 10.04 13.16 -9.65
N GLN A 119 9.81 12.22 -10.56
CA GLN A 119 9.21 12.51 -11.86
C GLN A 119 7.75 12.97 -11.72
N LEU A 120 6.94 12.29 -10.92
CA LEU A 120 5.56 12.70 -10.62
C LEU A 120 5.51 14.11 -10.01
N ALA A 121 6.49 14.46 -9.17
CA ALA A 121 6.60 15.81 -8.62
C ALA A 121 6.98 16.87 -9.68
N LYS A 122 7.83 16.54 -10.65
CA LYS A 122 8.16 17.41 -11.79
C LYS A 122 6.98 17.56 -12.76
N GLU A 123 6.14 16.53 -12.88
CA GLU A 123 4.89 16.53 -13.65
C GLU A 123 3.74 17.26 -12.93
N GLU A 124 3.98 17.78 -11.71
CA GLU A 124 2.99 18.43 -10.85
C GLU A 124 1.74 17.56 -10.57
N ARG A 125 1.93 16.22 -10.58
CA ARG A 125 0.86 15.28 -10.27
C ARG A 125 0.47 15.39 -8.82
N THR A 126 -0.82 15.27 -8.52
CA THR A 126 -1.34 15.25 -7.15
C THR A 126 -2.28 14.06 -6.94
N PHE A 127 -2.33 13.57 -5.72
CA PHE A 127 -3.09 12.39 -5.36
C PHE A 127 -3.93 12.66 -4.10
N ASP A 128 -5.00 11.88 -3.97
CA ASP A 128 -5.91 11.95 -2.82
C ASP A 128 -5.89 10.66 -1.98
N PHE A 129 -5.17 9.63 -2.44
CA PHE A 129 -4.93 8.42 -1.67
C PHE A 129 -3.54 7.85 -1.97
N PHE A 130 -2.83 7.39 -0.93
CA PHE A 130 -1.51 6.77 -1.03
C PHE A 130 -1.49 5.45 -0.30
N PHE A 131 -0.92 4.42 -0.91
CA PHE A 131 -0.60 3.16 -0.26
C PHE A 131 0.90 2.87 -0.42
N ILE A 132 1.62 2.68 0.70
CA ILE A 132 3.07 2.47 0.74
C ILE A 132 3.33 1.06 1.29
N ASP A 133 3.78 0.16 0.41
CA ASP A 133 4.21 -1.20 0.77
C ASP A 133 5.35 -1.68 -0.13
N ALA A 134 6.51 -1.05 0.02
CA ALA A 134 7.71 -1.34 -0.75
C ALA A 134 8.91 -1.61 0.17
N ASP A 135 10.12 -1.36 -0.32
CA ASP A 135 11.35 -1.51 0.46
C ASP A 135 11.39 -0.56 1.66
N LYS A 136 11.70 -1.12 2.82
CA LYS A 136 11.48 -0.43 4.09
C LYS A 136 12.54 0.64 4.41
N GLU A 137 13.68 0.62 3.75
CA GLU A 137 14.74 1.62 3.93
C GLU A 137 14.35 3.00 3.39
N ASN A 138 13.48 3.03 2.38
CA ASN A 138 13.02 4.26 1.73
C ASN A 138 11.66 4.79 2.25
N TYR A 139 11.05 4.17 3.25
CA TYR A 139 9.75 4.63 3.79
C TYR A 139 9.71 6.11 4.22
N PRO A 140 10.75 6.67 4.87
CA PRO A 140 10.75 8.11 5.17
C PRO A 140 10.71 8.98 3.91
N VAL A 141 11.41 8.58 2.85
CA VAL A 141 11.41 9.28 1.55
C VAL A 141 10.03 9.19 0.90
N TYR A 142 9.40 8.00 0.95
CA TYR A 142 8.05 7.80 0.41
C TYR A 142 7.02 8.66 1.13
N LEU A 143 7.11 8.79 2.45
CA LEU A 143 6.23 9.66 3.24
C LEU A 143 6.41 11.13 2.86
N ASP A 144 7.66 11.61 2.72
CA ASP A 144 7.93 12.99 2.33
C ASP A 144 7.32 13.32 0.97
N TYR A 145 7.44 12.41 -0.01
CA TYR A 145 6.78 12.57 -1.31
C TYR A 145 5.26 12.44 -1.23
N ALA A 146 4.74 11.50 -0.45
CA ALA A 146 3.30 11.34 -0.28
C ALA A 146 2.67 12.63 0.27
N ILE A 147 3.27 13.25 1.29
CA ILE A 147 2.80 14.53 1.83
C ILE A 147 2.94 15.66 0.80
N ARG A 148 4.03 15.70 0.04
CA ARG A 148 4.28 16.72 -0.99
C ARG A 148 3.31 16.64 -2.16
N LEU A 149 2.94 15.42 -2.57
CA LEU A 149 2.05 15.16 -3.71
C LEU A 149 0.57 15.07 -3.28
N ALA A 150 0.29 15.14 -1.98
CA ALA A 150 -1.06 15.04 -1.45
C ALA A 150 -1.90 16.29 -1.74
N ARG A 151 -3.15 16.07 -2.09
CA ARG A 151 -4.19 17.09 -1.99
C ARG A 151 -4.62 17.24 -0.52
N PRO A 152 -5.06 18.42 -0.07
CA PRO A 152 -5.71 18.53 1.23
C PRO A 152 -6.86 17.52 1.36
N GLY A 153 -6.91 16.80 2.47
CA GLY A 153 -7.88 15.72 2.69
C GLY A 153 -7.42 14.34 2.21
N ALA A 154 -6.24 14.22 1.60
CA ALA A 154 -5.70 12.94 1.14
C ALA A 154 -5.47 11.96 2.30
N VAL A 155 -5.59 10.67 1.99
CA VAL A 155 -5.30 9.57 2.93
C VAL A 155 -3.95 8.94 2.56
N ILE A 156 -3.09 8.73 3.56
CA ILE A 156 -1.82 8.01 3.41
C ILE A 156 -1.88 6.77 4.29
N VAL A 157 -1.58 5.61 3.69
CA VAL A 157 -1.55 4.30 4.36
C VAL A 157 -0.16 3.69 4.18
N GLY A 158 0.48 3.26 5.28
CA GLY A 158 1.77 2.56 5.25
C GLY A 158 1.68 1.20 5.92
N ASP A 159 2.11 0.13 5.24
CA ASP A 159 2.02 -1.25 5.76
C ASP A 159 3.34 -1.73 6.40
N ASN A 160 3.24 -2.76 7.25
CA ASN A 160 4.33 -3.45 7.96
C ASN A 160 5.16 -2.54 8.88
N CYS A 161 4.52 -1.62 9.59
CA CYS A 161 5.18 -0.64 10.45
C CYS A 161 5.97 -1.27 11.62
N PHE A 162 5.70 -2.54 11.96
CA PHE A 162 6.43 -3.23 13.03
C PHE A 162 7.54 -4.15 12.55
N LEU A 163 7.61 -4.46 11.24
CA LEU A 163 8.65 -5.34 10.67
C LEU A 163 8.76 -6.67 11.44
N ARG A 164 7.63 -7.32 11.70
CA ARG A 164 7.55 -8.55 12.51
C ARG A 164 8.16 -8.35 13.90
N GLY A 165 7.80 -7.23 14.55
CA GLY A 165 8.27 -6.87 15.89
C GLY A 165 9.68 -6.29 15.96
N ARG A 166 10.40 -6.14 14.83
CA ARG A 166 11.79 -5.62 14.86
C ARG A 166 11.86 -4.13 15.19
N THR A 167 10.85 -3.32 14.81
CA THR A 167 10.82 -1.88 15.13
C THR A 167 10.66 -1.61 16.62
N ILE A 168 9.96 -2.47 17.35
CA ILE A 168 9.73 -2.34 18.80
C ILE A 168 10.84 -3.00 19.64
N ASN A 169 11.76 -3.76 19.02
CA ASN A 169 12.88 -4.39 19.70
C ASN A 169 14.11 -3.47 19.66
N PRO A 170 14.58 -2.92 20.81
CA PRO A 170 15.70 -1.97 20.85
C PRO A 170 17.04 -2.58 20.38
N ASP A 171 17.20 -3.90 20.43
CA ASP A 171 18.42 -4.58 19.99
C ASP A 171 18.54 -4.66 18.46
N LYS A 172 17.46 -4.42 17.74
CA LYS A 172 17.43 -4.42 16.27
C LYS A 172 17.77 -3.03 15.75
N GLN A 173 18.90 -2.90 15.02
CA GLN A 173 19.47 -1.64 14.55
C GLN A 173 19.80 -1.65 13.04
N GLY A 174 19.25 -2.61 12.28
CA GLY A 174 19.47 -2.67 10.83
C GLY A 174 18.85 -1.47 10.09
N PRO A 175 19.35 -1.12 8.89
CA PRO A 175 18.93 0.06 8.13
C PRO A 175 17.41 0.16 7.97
N ALA A 176 16.75 -0.92 7.55
CA ALA A 176 15.30 -0.97 7.39
C ALA A 176 14.54 -0.73 8.71
N VAL A 177 15.08 -1.20 9.87
CA VAL A 177 14.46 -1.00 11.17
C VAL A 177 14.55 0.47 11.60
N LEU A 178 15.72 1.08 11.41
CA LEU A 178 15.93 2.49 11.73
C LEU A 178 15.08 3.40 10.84
N ALA A 179 15.01 3.11 9.55
CA ALA A 179 14.16 3.83 8.61
C ALA A 179 12.68 3.72 8.99
N MET A 180 12.21 2.52 9.35
CA MET A 180 10.82 2.33 9.75
C MET A 180 10.49 3.04 11.07
N ARG A 181 11.40 3.05 12.06
CA ARG A 181 11.21 3.85 13.28
C ARG A 181 11.08 5.34 12.94
N ARG A 182 11.96 5.85 12.07
CA ARG A 182 11.89 7.23 11.60
C ARG A 182 10.56 7.52 10.89
N PHE A 183 10.11 6.64 10.02
CA PHE A 183 8.80 6.75 9.36
C PHE A 183 7.67 6.82 10.40
N ASN A 184 7.65 5.91 11.38
CA ASN A 184 6.62 5.87 12.42
C ASN A 184 6.62 7.16 13.27
N GLU A 185 7.81 7.68 13.61
CA GLU A 185 7.97 8.94 14.34
C GLU A 185 7.50 10.14 13.51
N GLN A 186 7.86 10.21 12.23
CA GLN A 186 7.41 11.25 11.30
C GLN A 186 5.88 11.20 11.14
N MET A 187 5.31 10.02 10.92
CA MET A 187 3.84 9.85 10.87
C MET A 187 3.17 10.38 12.13
N ALA A 188 3.71 10.08 13.31
CA ALA A 188 3.12 10.48 14.59
C ALA A 188 3.28 11.97 14.93
N SER A 189 4.30 12.64 14.39
CA SER A 189 4.68 13.99 14.82
C SER A 189 4.50 15.09 13.76
N ASP A 190 4.28 14.75 12.49
CA ASP A 190 4.16 15.76 11.42
C ASP A 190 2.89 16.60 11.62
N PRO A 191 3.01 17.94 11.79
CA PRO A 191 1.87 18.81 12.06
C PRO A 191 0.86 18.91 10.90
N ARG A 192 1.25 18.48 9.70
CA ARG A 192 0.38 18.46 8.50
C ARG A 192 -0.57 17.27 8.50
N LEU A 193 -0.37 16.30 9.39
CA LEU A 193 -1.10 15.04 9.42
C LEU A 193 -2.01 14.93 10.65
N VAL A 194 -3.10 14.20 10.49
CA VAL A 194 -3.87 13.58 11.58
C VAL A 194 -3.70 12.09 11.45
N THR A 195 -3.14 11.42 12.45
CA THR A 195 -2.62 10.05 12.29
C THR A 195 -3.09 9.08 13.35
N THR A 196 -3.08 7.82 12.99
CA THR A 196 -3.23 6.68 13.90
C THR A 196 -2.47 5.47 13.36
N MET A 197 -2.33 4.43 14.19
CA MET A 197 -1.72 3.16 13.77
C MET A 197 -2.54 2.00 14.31
N LEU A 198 -2.89 1.06 13.44
CA LEU A 198 -3.52 -0.21 13.80
C LEU A 198 -2.42 -1.23 14.09
N PRO A 199 -2.45 -1.91 15.26
CA PRO A 199 -1.35 -2.80 15.65
C PRO A 199 -1.42 -4.20 15.05
N ASP A 200 -2.52 -4.57 14.40
CA ASP A 200 -2.71 -5.93 13.86
C ASP A 200 -1.88 -6.16 12.59
N TYR A 201 -1.68 -7.42 12.19
CA TYR A 201 -1.03 -7.84 10.93
C TYR A 201 0.31 -7.14 10.60
N ASP A 202 1.15 -6.89 11.58
CA ASP A 202 2.45 -6.21 11.45
C ASP A 202 2.39 -4.66 11.40
N GLY A 203 1.25 -4.07 11.74
CA GLY A 203 1.06 -2.64 11.91
C GLY A 203 0.74 -1.88 10.61
N LEU A 204 -0.35 -1.14 10.63
CA LEU A 204 -0.79 -0.28 9.53
C LEU A 204 -0.89 1.17 10.01
N ALA A 205 -0.04 2.03 9.47
CA ALA A 205 -0.11 3.47 9.74
C ALA A 205 -1.13 4.14 8.82
N LEU A 206 -1.93 5.03 9.40
CA LEU A 206 -2.97 5.79 8.70
C LEU A 206 -2.78 7.28 8.96
N ALA A 207 -2.82 8.10 7.91
CA ALA A 207 -2.80 9.54 8.02
C ALA A 207 -3.86 10.19 7.12
N TRP A 208 -4.41 11.30 7.62
CA TRP A 208 -5.19 12.24 6.83
C TRP A 208 -4.41 13.54 6.73
N VAL A 209 -4.27 14.07 5.53
CA VAL A 209 -3.51 15.30 5.24
C VAL A 209 -4.43 16.50 5.45
N LYS A 210 -3.99 17.45 6.29
CA LYS A 210 -4.75 18.69 6.59
C LYS A 210 -4.85 19.64 5.41
#